data_35f6550be8444b1b5ed2401056f3991c
#
_entry.id   35f6550be8444b1b5ed2401056f3991c
#
_cell.length_a   1.000
_cell.length_b   1.000
_cell.length_c   1.000
_cell.angle_alpha   90.00
_cell.angle_beta   90.00
_cell.angle_gamma   90.00
#
_symmetry.space_group_name_H-M   'P 1'
#
loop_
_entity.id
_entity.type
_entity.pdbx_description
1 polymer ?
#
loop_
_entity_poly.entity_id
_entity_poly.type
_entity_poly.pdbx_seq_one_letter_code
_entity_poly.pdbx_strand_id
1 'polypeptide(L)'
;MKPRRRIRVSDKDEKKQKKERVIFRKFVRSAGPELSVVAASIASRLSPQPDIYCLSTSHIAYRFELCELADQGMKDARGNHQLSLDKYINPGHLGAFNVKYDACDVYVSRPSQDIAPALRAVAGYLLSDATVPHAPSSGSDSVVIRLRDIVGDPNDRGLVQVRTLGTSFSGTGARWHVESGGSFGDGIERALQCKTSRTYSLRGEPCMPQLLLYFDNDPHHMVSFACQEEIDRFKTVWAPRFTNVWVFDLETSTVVVHEEA
;
A
#
# COMPACT_ATOMS: atom_id res chain seq x y z
N MET A 1 22.59 22.49 -39.59
CA MET A 1 22.04 21.61 -38.55
C MET A 1 22.79 21.87 -37.24
N LYS A 2 22.14 22.40 -36.21
CA LYS A 2 22.77 22.59 -34.90
C LYS A 2 22.89 21.22 -34.20
N PRO A 3 24.04 20.89 -33.60
CA PRO A 3 24.20 19.60 -32.89
C PRO A 3 23.22 19.55 -31.71
N ARG A 4 22.41 18.49 -31.63
CA ARG A 4 21.56 18.23 -30.49
C ARG A 4 22.44 18.09 -29.24
N ARG A 5 22.35 19.04 -28.30
CA ARG A 5 22.99 18.92 -26.99
C ARG A 5 22.50 17.62 -26.36
N ARG A 6 23.39 16.66 -26.14
CA ARG A 6 23.12 15.50 -25.30
C ARG A 6 22.86 16.01 -23.89
N ILE A 7 21.62 15.89 -23.42
CA ILE A 7 21.29 16.16 -22.02
C ILE A 7 22.06 15.12 -21.21
N ARG A 8 22.99 15.56 -20.38
CA ARG A 8 23.73 14.70 -19.46
C ARG A 8 22.78 14.30 -18.34
N VAL A 9 22.38 13.04 -18.28
CA VAL A 9 21.56 12.49 -17.20
C VAL A 9 22.40 12.52 -15.92
N SER A 10 21.82 12.95 -14.81
CA SER A 10 22.55 12.92 -13.54
C SER A 10 22.68 11.49 -13.02
N ASP A 11 23.70 11.19 -12.23
CA ASP A 11 23.90 9.87 -11.62
C ASP A 11 22.68 9.45 -10.77
N LYS A 12 22.00 10.43 -10.16
CA LYS A 12 20.77 10.22 -9.37
C LYS A 12 19.62 9.77 -10.27
N ASP A 13 19.44 10.41 -11.42
CA ASP A 13 18.39 10.05 -12.38
C ASP A 13 18.65 8.68 -13.00
N GLU A 14 19.90 8.35 -13.26
CA GLU A 14 20.27 7.04 -13.79
C GLU A 14 19.96 5.91 -12.80
N LYS A 15 20.29 6.10 -11.51
CA LYS A 15 19.94 5.16 -10.44
C LYS A 15 18.42 5.00 -10.31
N LYS A 16 17.67 6.12 -10.34
CA LYS A 16 16.20 6.11 -10.31
C LYS A 16 15.64 5.30 -11.47
N GLN A 17 16.05 5.63 -12.69
CA GLN A 17 15.60 4.93 -13.90
C GLN A 17 15.93 3.43 -13.88
N LYS A 18 17.08 3.05 -13.33
CA LYS A 18 17.43 1.64 -13.15
C LYS A 18 16.48 0.93 -12.18
N LYS A 19 16.18 1.57 -11.01
CA LYS A 19 15.20 1.05 -10.03
C LYS A 19 13.83 0.86 -10.70
N GLU A 20 13.33 1.88 -11.37
CA GLU A 20 12.03 1.85 -12.04
C GLU A 20 11.91 0.74 -13.09
N ARG A 21 12.95 0.55 -13.92
CA ARG A 21 12.95 -0.56 -14.89
C ARG A 21 12.92 -1.94 -14.23
N VAL A 22 13.60 -2.12 -13.10
CA VAL A 22 13.58 -3.38 -12.36
C VAL A 22 12.18 -3.67 -11.81
N ILE A 23 11.55 -2.67 -11.19
CA ILE A 23 10.18 -2.76 -10.67
C ILE A 23 9.21 -3.07 -11.79
N PHE A 24 9.27 -2.31 -12.87
CA PHE A 24 8.38 -2.49 -14.01
C PHE A 24 8.51 -3.87 -14.66
N ARG A 25 9.72 -4.43 -14.76
CA ARG A 25 9.91 -5.79 -15.27
C ARG A 25 9.30 -6.87 -14.36
N LYS A 26 9.33 -6.68 -13.03
CA LYS A 26 8.63 -7.56 -12.11
C LYS A 26 7.13 -7.47 -12.32
N PHE A 27 6.59 -6.26 -12.36
CA PHE A 27 5.17 -5.99 -12.62
C PHE A 27 4.67 -6.65 -13.91
N VAL A 28 5.36 -6.44 -15.03
CA VAL A 28 4.97 -7.03 -16.33
C VAL A 28 4.90 -8.56 -16.29
N ARG A 29 5.78 -9.21 -15.56
CA ARG A 29 5.73 -10.67 -15.39
C ARG A 29 4.48 -11.13 -14.63
N SER A 30 4.02 -10.32 -13.69
CA SER A 30 2.84 -10.61 -12.86
C SER A 30 1.54 -10.21 -13.54
N ALA A 31 1.51 -9.07 -14.23
CA ALA A 31 0.38 -8.62 -15.03
C ALA A 31 0.12 -9.52 -16.28
N GLY A 32 1.15 -10.31 -16.67
CA GLY A 32 1.02 -11.42 -17.61
C GLY A 32 0.30 -11.10 -18.92
N PRO A 33 -0.78 -11.85 -19.24
CA PRO A 33 -1.48 -11.73 -20.51
C PRO A 33 -2.12 -10.37 -20.77
N GLU A 34 -2.49 -9.64 -19.73
CA GLU A 34 -3.20 -8.35 -19.87
C GLU A 34 -2.37 -7.29 -20.57
N LEU A 35 -1.06 -7.26 -20.35
CA LEU A 35 -0.18 -6.28 -20.96
C LEU A 35 0.63 -6.80 -22.15
N SER A 36 0.96 -8.08 -22.19
CA SER A 36 1.73 -8.72 -23.28
C SER A 36 2.96 -7.92 -23.74
N VAL A 37 3.73 -7.34 -22.79
CA VAL A 37 4.83 -6.40 -23.09
C VAL A 37 6.06 -7.12 -23.64
N VAL A 38 6.64 -6.55 -24.72
CA VAL A 38 7.94 -6.98 -25.24
C VAL A 38 9.06 -6.46 -24.33
N ALA A 39 9.73 -7.33 -23.60
CA ALA A 39 10.73 -6.97 -22.58
C ALA A 39 11.86 -6.08 -23.11
N ALA A 40 12.30 -6.28 -24.36
CA ALA A 40 13.32 -5.48 -25.02
C ALA A 40 12.88 -4.05 -25.33
N SER A 41 11.56 -3.77 -25.36
CA SER A 41 11.01 -2.45 -25.67
C SER A 41 10.95 -1.53 -24.43
N ILE A 42 11.19 -2.06 -23.21
CA ILE A 42 11.07 -1.28 -21.97
C ILE A 42 12.17 -0.22 -21.89
N ALA A 43 11.77 1.04 -21.96
CA ALA A 43 12.66 2.19 -21.92
C ALA A 43 12.19 3.19 -20.85
N SER A 44 13.12 3.65 -20.00
CA SER A 44 12.88 4.75 -19.07
C SER A 44 12.96 6.10 -19.79
N ARG A 45 12.22 7.06 -19.28
CA ARG A 45 12.16 8.44 -19.79
C ARG A 45 12.36 9.44 -18.66
N LEU A 46 12.58 10.70 -19.03
CA LEU A 46 12.69 11.81 -18.09
C LEU A 46 11.46 12.70 -18.20
N SER A 47 11.07 13.31 -17.07
CA SER A 47 9.99 14.31 -17.04
C SER A 47 10.19 15.38 -18.14
N PRO A 48 9.12 15.84 -18.82
CA PRO A 48 7.70 15.60 -18.54
C PRO A 48 7.11 14.33 -19.18
N GLN A 49 7.96 13.45 -19.72
CA GLN A 49 7.49 12.16 -20.24
C GLN A 49 7.19 11.20 -19.09
N PRO A 50 6.24 10.26 -19.28
CA PRO A 50 6.02 9.17 -18.34
C PRO A 50 7.31 8.38 -18.08
N ASP A 51 7.45 7.84 -16.86
CA ASP A 51 8.68 7.18 -16.42
C ASP A 51 9.09 5.99 -17.31
N ILE A 52 8.11 5.24 -17.82
CA ILE A 52 8.34 4.06 -18.69
C ILE A 52 7.54 4.17 -19.99
N TYR A 53 8.20 3.80 -21.07
CA TYR A 53 7.61 3.52 -22.38
C TYR A 53 7.90 2.06 -22.75
N CYS A 54 6.90 1.35 -23.26
CA CYS A 54 7.08 0.00 -23.77
C CYS A 54 6.07 -0.33 -24.88
N LEU A 55 6.30 -1.44 -25.58
CA LEU A 55 5.42 -1.95 -26.63
C LEU A 55 4.85 -3.30 -26.21
N SER A 56 3.60 -3.55 -26.55
CA SER A 56 3.03 -4.89 -26.49
C SER A 56 3.55 -5.76 -27.65
N THR A 57 3.27 -7.06 -27.59
CA THR A 57 3.53 -7.98 -28.69
C THR A 57 2.74 -7.64 -29.95
N SER A 58 1.60 -6.97 -29.81
CA SER A 58 0.78 -6.41 -30.90
C SER A 58 1.18 -4.99 -31.32
N HIS A 59 2.36 -4.52 -30.91
CA HIS A 59 2.91 -3.19 -31.20
C HIS A 59 2.11 -2.00 -30.64
N ILE A 60 1.21 -2.24 -29.66
CA ILE A 60 0.53 -1.15 -28.95
C ILE A 60 1.53 -0.49 -28.00
N ALA A 61 1.59 0.84 -28.03
CA ALA A 61 2.47 1.61 -27.16
C ALA A 61 1.84 1.85 -25.80
N TYR A 62 2.47 1.37 -24.74
CA TYR A 62 2.10 1.65 -23.36
C TYR A 62 3.03 2.70 -22.75
N ARG A 63 2.48 3.49 -21.86
CA ARG A 63 3.16 4.53 -21.12
C ARG A 63 2.76 4.42 -19.66
N PHE A 64 3.75 4.36 -18.77
CA PHE A 64 3.49 4.22 -17.34
C PHE A 64 4.20 5.32 -16.57
N GLU A 65 3.47 5.92 -15.65
CA GLU A 65 4.01 6.72 -14.56
C GLU A 65 4.10 5.83 -13.32
N LEU A 66 5.23 5.83 -12.64
CA LEU A 66 5.48 5.01 -11.46
C LEU A 66 5.39 5.85 -10.19
N CYS A 67 4.82 5.28 -9.14
CA CYS A 67 4.80 5.90 -7.81
C CYS A 67 4.97 4.85 -6.72
N GLU A 68 5.98 5.04 -5.89
CA GLU A 68 6.14 4.24 -4.68
C GLU A 68 5.11 4.72 -3.63
N LEU A 69 4.29 3.79 -3.16
CA LEU A 69 3.44 3.99 -2.00
C LEU A 69 4.32 3.84 -0.76
N ALA A 70 5.13 4.86 -0.50
CA ALA A 70 5.90 4.90 0.72
C ALA A 70 5.03 5.52 1.80
N ASP A 71 4.54 4.71 2.72
CA ASP A 71 3.99 5.25 3.95
C ASP A 71 5.14 5.77 4.81
N GLN A 72 5.21 7.09 4.93
CA GLN A 72 6.21 7.73 5.78
C GLN A 72 5.94 7.37 7.26
N GLY A 73 4.67 7.24 7.64
CA GLY A 73 4.28 6.79 8.97
C GLY A 73 4.80 5.38 9.28
N MET A 74 4.73 4.44 8.32
CA MET A 74 5.30 3.10 8.51
C MET A 74 6.84 3.11 8.59
N LYS A 75 7.50 4.02 7.87
CA LYS A 75 8.96 4.17 7.99
C LYS A 75 9.35 4.71 9.36
N ASP A 76 8.56 5.61 9.88
CA ASP A 76 8.76 6.23 11.18
C ASP A 76 8.30 5.31 12.34
N ALA A 77 7.23 4.53 12.16
CA ALA A 77 6.72 3.57 13.15
C ALA A 77 7.63 2.34 13.35
N ARG A 78 8.48 2.00 12.38
CA ARG A 78 9.53 0.97 12.60
C ARG A 78 10.50 1.30 13.73
N GLY A 79 10.54 2.57 14.20
CA GLY A 79 11.29 3.01 15.36
C GLY A 79 10.48 3.15 16.64
N ASN A 80 9.17 3.08 16.60
CA ASN A 80 8.29 3.46 17.71
C ASN A 80 7.45 2.27 18.20
N HIS A 81 7.94 1.67 19.27
CA HIS A 81 7.26 1.51 20.55
C HIS A 81 6.04 0.59 20.56
N GLN A 82 6.28 -0.56 21.16
CA GLN A 82 5.26 -1.22 21.94
C GLN A 82 4.68 -0.19 22.93
N LEU A 83 3.53 0.41 22.56
CA LEU A 83 2.86 1.34 23.45
C LEU A 83 2.49 0.63 24.72
N SER A 84 2.72 1.26 25.85
CA SER A 84 2.19 0.82 27.13
C SER A 84 0.66 0.96 27.06
N LEU A 85 -0.01 -0.12 26.67
CA LEU A 85 -1.47 -0.17 26.47
C LEU A 85 -2.24 0.08 27.78
N ASP A 86 -1.59 -0.11 28.92
CA ASP A 86 -2.15 0.13 30.26
C ASP A 86 -2.74 1.52 30.42
N LYS A 87 -2.26 2.49 29.61
CA LYS A 87 -2.79 3.85 29.57
C LYS A 87 -4.10 3.98 28.81
N TYR A 88 -4.40 3.06 27.89
CA TYR A 88 -5.51 3.17 26.95
C TYR A 88 -6.58 2.11 27.17
N ILE A 89 -6.20 0.92 27.63
CA ILE A 89 -7.09 -0.23 27.83
C ILE A 89 -7.09 -0.57 29.30
N ASN A 90 -8.28 -0.83 29.84
CA ASN A 90 -8.42 -1.28 31.23
C ASN A 90 -7.60 -2.57 31.46
N PRO A 91 -6.78 -2.65 32.50
CA PRO A 91 -5.95 -3.82 32.79
C PRO A 91 -6.72 -5.16 32.83
N GLY A 92 -7.96 -5.15 33.32
CA GLY A 92 -8.83 -6.32 33.31
C GLY A 92 -9.20 -6.79 31.90
N HIS A 93 -9.50 -5.86 31.00
CA HIS A 93 -9.75 -6.16 29.60
C HIS A 93 -8.48 -6.63 28.89
N LEU A 94 -7.34 -6.03 29.19
CA LEU A 94 -6.06 -6.44 28.62
C LEU A 94 -5.68 -7.86 29.08
N GLY A 95 -5.90 -8.19 30.34
CA GLY A 95 -5.70 -9.54 30.85
C GLY A 95 -6.59 -10.59 30.19
N ALA A 96 -7.89 -10.29 30.04
CA ALA A 96 -8.83 -11.16 29.32
C ALA A 96 -8.46 -11.31 27.85
N PHE A 97 -8.01 -10.23 27.22
CA PHE A 97 -7.54 -10.23 25.84
C PHE A 97 -6.31 -11.13 25.67
N ASN A 98 -5.31 -11.01 26.53
CA ASN A 98 -4.10 -11.83 26.47
C ASN A 98 -4.38 -13.32 26.68
N VAL A 99 -5.42 -13.67 27.45
CA VAL A 99 -5.87 -15.07 27.60
C VAL A 99 -6.55 -15.56 26.31
N LYS A 100 -7.39 -14.72 25.68
CA LYS A 100 -8.12 -15.08 24.46
C LYS A 100 -7.20 -15.15 23.23
N TYR A 101 -6.22 -14.25 23.13
CA TYR A 101 -5.33 -14.08 21.97
C TYR A 101 -3.87 -14.28 22.36
N ASP A 102 -3.57 -15.43 22.94
CA ASP A 102 -2.17 -15.80 23.22
C ASP A 102 -1.38 -15.93 21.90
N ALA A 103 -0.15 -15.41 21.91
CA ALA A 103 0.75 -15.42 20.76
C ALA A 103 0.15 -14.79 19.46
N CYS A 104 -0.41 -13.59 19.58
CA CYS A 104 -0.86 -12.84 18.40
C CYS A 104 -0.24 -11.43 18.32
N ASP A 105 -0.23 -10.87 17.11
CA ASP A 105 0.03 -9.46 16.85
C ASP A 105 -1.30 -8.76 16.50
N VAL A 106 -1.54 -7.61 17.12
CA VAL A 106 -2.68 -6.73 16.80
C VAL A 106 -2.13 -5.41 16.30
N TYR A 107 -2.43 -5.08 15.06
CA TYR A 107 -2.04 -3.83 14.42
C TYR A 107 -3.26 -2.94 14.32
N VAL A 108 -3.13 -1.70 14.77
CA VAL A 108 -4.18 -0.68 14.65
C VAL A 108 -3.58 0.53 13.97
N SER A 109 -4.11 0.89 12.82
CA SER A 109 -3.73 2.09 12.08
C SER A 109 -4.92 3.05 12.03
N ARG A 110 -4.72 4.32 12.38
CA ARG A 110 -5.76 5.34 12.35
C ARG A 110 -5.20 6.71 11.93
N PRO A 111 -5.86 7.44 11.01
CA PRO A 111 -5.45 8.78 10.60
C PRO A 111 -5.44 9.79 11.75
N SER A 112 -6.35 9.65 12.69
CA SER A 112 -6.46 10.54 13.86
C SER A 112 -5.35 10.30 14.87
N GLN A 113 -4.82 11.36 15.46
CA GLN A 113 -3.89 11.25 16.58
C GLN A 113 -4.55 10.79 17.88
N ASP A 114 -5.88 10.97 18.00
CA ASP A 114 -6.64 10.45 19.15
C ASP A 114 -6.96 8.96 18.94
N ILE A 115 -6.01 8.12 19.33
CA ILE A 115 -6.09 6.66 19.18
C ILE A 115 -6.78 5.97 20.35
N ALA A 116 -6.87 6.61 21.51
CA ALA A 116 -7.35 5.97 22.74
C ALA A 116 -8.79 5.44 22.67
N PRO A 117 -9.78 6.16 22.10
CA PRO A 117 -11.13 5.63 21.91
C PRO A 117 -11.15 4.42 20.97
N ALA A 118 -10.36 4.47 19.90
CA ALA A 118 -10.27 3.38 18.94
C ALA A 118 -9.68 2.12 19.58
N LEU A 119 -8.59 2.22 20.35
CA LEU A 119 -8.00 1.07 21.03
C LEU A 119 -8.97 0.41 22.00
N ARG A 120 -9.77 1.19 22.75
CA ARG A 120 -10.80 0.66 23.63
C ARG A 120 -11.90 -0.08 22.87
N ALA A 121 -12.36 0.51 21.77
CA ALA A 121 -13.38 -0.09 20.91
C ALA A 121 -12.87 -1.40 20.28
N VAL A 122 -11.65 -1.39 19.75
CA VAL A 122 -11.00 -2.59 19.18
C VAL A 122 -10.85 -3.69 20.21
N ALA A 123 -10.35 -3.39 21.41
CA ALA A 123 -10.23 -4.40 22.47
C ALA A 123 -11.58 -4.99 22.87
N GLY A 124 -12.61 -4.16 23.01
CA GLY A 124 -13.99 -4.60 23.29
C GLY A 124 -14.55 -5.48 22.18
N TYR A 125 -14.40 -5.06 20.92
CA TYR A 125 -14.85 -5.81 19.76
C TYR A 125 -14.18 -7.20 19.68
N LEU A 126 -12.85 -7.24 19.75
CA LEU A 126 -12.09 -8.49 19.66
C LEU A 126 -12.41 -9.45 20.82
N LEU A 127 -12.77 -8.95 22.00
CA LEU A 127 -13.21 -9.79 23.12
C LEU A 127 -14.61 -10.36 22.90
N SER A 128 -15.51 -9.64 22.25
CA SER A 128 -16.90 -10.03 22.04
C SER A 128 -17.14 -10.83 20.75
N ASP A 129 -16.34 -10.60 19.70
CA ASP A 129 -16.54 -11.23 18.39
C ASP A 129 -15.96 -12.65 18.34
N ALA A 130 -16.83 -13.62 18.04
CA ALA A 130 -16.45 -15.03 17.90
C ALA A 130 -15.85 -15.36 16.50
N THR A 131 -15.95 -14.45 15.53
CA THR A 131 -15.47 -14.69 14.16
C THR A 131 -13.97 -14.48 14.01
N VAL A 132 -13.35 -13.79 14.96
CA VAL A 132 -11.90 -13.58 14.94
C VAL A 132 -11.19 -14.86 15.39
N PRO A 133 -10.21 -15.36 14.65
CA PRO A 133 -9.50 -16.59 14.98
C PRO A 133 -8.89 -16.55 16.39
N HIS A 134 -9.15 -17.56 17.20
CA HIS A 134 -8.64 -17.63 18.58
C HIS A 134 -7.27 -18.28 18.68
N ALA A 135 -6.96 -19.20 17.79
CA ALA A 135 -5.66 -19.87 17.73
C ALA A 135 -5.43 -20.46 16.34
N PRO A 136 -4.20 -20.53 15.85
CA PRO A 136 -3.91 -21.16 14.58
C PRO A 136 -4.09 -22.67 14.67
N SER A 137 -4.90 -23.22 13.83
CA SER A 137 -4.96 -24.67 13.63
C SER A 137 -3.75 -25.20 12.86
N SER A 138 -3.16 -24.41 12.00
CA SER A 138 -1.85 -24.64 11.33
C SER A 138 -1.54 -23.45 10.42
N GLY A 139 -0.61 -22.57 10.78
CA GLY A 139 -0.20 -21.44 9.96
C GLY A 139 -0.45 -20.07 10.61
N SER A 140 -0.03 -19.00 9.96
CA SER A 140 -0.31 -17.62 10.37
C SER A 140 -1.60 -17.14 9.72
N ASP A 141 -2.72 -17.25 10.40
CA ASP A 141 -3.97 -16.65 9.95
C ASP A 141 -3.99 -15.17 10.30
N SER A 142 -4.43 -14.33 9.38
CA SER A 142 -4.65 -12.92 9.64
C SER A 142 -6.04 -12.48 9.19
N VAL A 143 -6.66 -11.62 10.01
CA VAL A 143 -7.95 -10.99 9.71
C VAL A 143 -7.75 -9.49 9.73
N VAL A 144 -8.23 -8.81 8.70
CA VAL A 144 -8.22 -7.34 8.62
C VAL A 144 -9.66 -6.84 8.70
N ILE A 145 -9.88 -5.84 9.54
CA ILE A 145 -11.19 -5.25 9.83
C ILE A 145 -11.07 -3.73 9.67
N ARG A 146 -12.09 -3.10 9.09
CA ARG A 146 -12.14 -1.64 9.04
C ARG A 146 -12.49 -1.07 10.40
N LEU A 147 -11.74 -0.07 10.83
CA LEU A 147 -11.98 0.55 12.13
C LEU A 147 -13.37 1.20 12.22
N ARG A 148 -13.90 1.73 11.11
CA ARG A 148 -15.27 2.25 11.03
C ARG A 148 -16.36 1.25 11.41
N ASP A 149 -16.14 -0.04 11.12
CA ASP A 149 -17.09 -1.11 11.44
C ASP A 149 -17.09 -1.44 12.95
N ILE A 150 -16.01 -1.07 13.63
CA ILE A 150 -15.84 -1.26 15.08
C ILE A 150 -16.33 -0.02 15.86
N VAL A 151 -15.94 1.18 15.41
CA VAL A 151 -16.21 2.43 16.14
C VAL A 151 -17.52 3.09 15.71
N GLY A 152 -18.12 2.64 14.61
CA GLY A 152 -19.39 3.19 14.10
C GLY A 152 -19.27 4.56 13.41
N ASP A 153 -18.04 5.01 13.09
CA ASP A 153 -17.81 6.23 12.33
C ASP A 153 -17.54 5.91 10.85
N PRO A 154 -18.48 6.18 9.93
CA PRO A 154 -18.32 5.84 8.51
C PRO A 154 -17.16 6.57 7.82
N ASN A 155 -16.64 7.64 8.42
CA ASN A 155 -15.51 8.40 7.90
C ASN A 155 -14.16 7.90 8.44
N ASP A 156 -14.16 6.98 9.40
CA ASP A 156 -12.91 6.43 9.93
C ASP A 156 -12.25 5.52 8.88
N ARG A 157 -11.07 5.89 8.46
CA ARG A 157 -10.26 5.17 7.44
C ARG A 157 -9.23 4.24 8.08
N GLY A 158 -9.30 4.04 9.39
CA GLY A 158 -8.40 3.17 10.11
C GLY A 158 -8.66 1.70 9.81
N LEU A 159 -7.63 0.90 10.05
CA LEU A 159 -7.64 -0.55 9.89
C LEU A 159 -7.16 -1.23 11.17
N VAL A 160 -7.68 -2.42 11.40
CA VAL A 160 -7.22 -3.33 12.46
C VAL A 160 -6.84 -4.64 11.80
N GLN A 161 -5.66 -5.14 12.08
CA GLN A 161 -5.30 -6.50 11.71
C GLN A 161 -4.97 -7.31 12.96
N VAL A 162 -5.53 -8.50 13.06
CA VAL A 162 -5.15 -9.52 14.04
C VAL A 162 -4.45 -10.64 13.29
N ARG A 163 -3.20 -10.91 13.68
CA ARG A 163 -2.39 -11.97 13.09
C ARG A 163 -2.03 -12.97 14.19
N THR A 164 -2.43 -14.21 14.04
CA THR A 164 -2.01 -15.28 14.92
C THR A 164 -0.56 -15.67 14.59
N LEU A 165 0.25 -15.85 15.63
CA LEU A 165 1.64 -16.29 15.48
C LEU A 165 1.66 -17.81 15.64
N GLY A 166 2.31 -18.50 14.70
CA GLY A 166 2.41 -19.96 14.75
C GLY A 166 3.19 -20.47 15.98
N THR A 167 3.08 -21.76 16.23
CA THR A 167 3.66 -22.45 17.40
C THR A 167 5.17 -22.32 17.58
N SER A 168 5.90 -21.77 16.62
CA SER A 168 7.33 -21.47 16.72
C SER A 168 7.65 -20.21 17.53
N PHE A 169 6.63 -19.45 17.96
CA PHE A 169 6.83 -18.24 18.74
C PHE A 169 6.83 -18.57 20.25
N SER A 170 7.90 -18.21 20.94
CA SER A 170 8.09 -18.51 22.37
C SER A 170 7.56 -17.41 23.31
N GLY A 171 6.80 -16.43 22.79
CA GLY A 171 6.23 -15.34 23.60
C GLY A 171 4.80 -15.65 24.02
N THR A 172 4.41 -15.17 25.21
CA THR A 172 3.02 -15.23 25.71
C THR A 172 2.36 -13.86 25.60
N GLY A 173 1.08 -13.85 25.27
CA GLY A 173 0.25 -12.64 25.18
C GLY A 173 0.26 -11.96 23.83
N ALA A 174 -0.70 -11.04 23.66
CA ALA A 174 -0.84 -10.26 22.44
C ALA A 174 0.13 -9.08 22.41
N ARG A 175 0.75 -8.87 21.25
CA ARG A 175 1.56 -7.68 21.00
C ARG A 175 0.74 -6.68 20.19
N TRP A 176 0.67 -5.46 20.67
CA TRP A 176 -0.05 -4.39 20.00
C TRP A 176 0.92 -3.45 19.30
N HIS A 177 0.60 -3.16 18.05
CA HIS A 177 1.31 -2.22 17.20
C HIS A 177 0.31 -1.15 16.79
N VAL A 178 0.58 0.09 17.15
CA VAL A 178 -0.35 1.20 16.92
C VAL A 178 0.31 2.28 16.12
N GLU A 179 -0.34 2.66 15.04
CA GLU A 179 0.04 3.76 14.19
C GLU A 179 -1.05 4.83 14.23
N SER A 180 -0.67 6.05 14.61
CA SER A 180 -1.58 7.19 14.68
C SER A 180 -1.06 8.36 13.84
N GLY A 181 -1.98 9.15 13.27
CA GLY A 181 -1.64 10.32 12.46
C GLY A 181 -1.33 10.03 11.00
N GLY A 182 -1.53 8.81 10.54
CA GLY A 182 -1.46 8.39 9.15
C GLY A 182 -2.27 7.14 8.90
N SER A 183 -2.69 6.91 7.66
CA SER A 183 -3.29 5.65 7.24
C SER A 183 -2.70 5.23 5.89
N PHE A 184 -2.82 3.95 5.57
CA PHE A 184 -2.43 3.44 4.25
C PHE A 184 -3.19 4.15 3.12
N GLY A 185 -4.46 4.48 3.35
CA GLY A 185 -5.26 5.27 2.42
C GLY A 185 -4.67 6.65 2.14
N ASP A 186 -4.07 7.32 3.14
CA ASP A 186 -3.43 8.61 2.95
C ASP A 186 -2.21 8.52 2.03
N GLY A 187 -1.50 7.41 2.05
CA GLY A 187 -0.40 7.13 1.12
C GLY A 187 -0.89 7.08 -0.33
N ILE A 188 -2.00 6.38 -0.58
CA ILE A 188 -2.63 6.28 -1.89
C ILE A 188 -3.18 7.64 -2.33
N GLU A 189 -3.92 8.34 -1.47
CA GLU A 189 -4.45 9.67 -1.75
C GLU A 189 -3.35 10.65 -2.13
N ARG A 190 -2.29 10.75 -1.33
CA ARG A 190 -1.14 11.62 -1.61
C ARG A 190 -0.45 11.27 -2.92
N ALA A 191 -0.29 9.97 -3.20
CA ALA A 191 0.30 9.51 -4.46
C ALA A 191 -0.57 9.93 -5.66
N LEU A 192 -1.88 9.72 -5.58
CA LEU A 192 -2.83 10.12 -6.61
C LEU A 192 -2.83 11.63 -6.80
N GLN A 193 -2.96 12.43 -5.73
CA GLN A 193 -2.95 13.90 -5.81
C GLN A 193 -1.64 14.43 -6.41
N CYS A 194 -0.49 13.90 -5.99
CA CYS A 194 0.82 14.30 -6.51
C CYS A 194 0.95 13.99 -8.02
N LYS A 195 0.46 12.84 -8.47
CA LYS A 195 0.62 12.41 -9.87
C LYS A 195 -0.43 13.04 -10.78
N THR A 196 -1.64 13.25 -10.32
CA THR A 196 -2.71 13.91 -11.09
C THR A 196 -2.48 15.40 -11.29
N SER A 197 -1.71 16.06 -10.44
CA SER A 197 -1.30 17.45 -10.61
C SER A 197 -0.31 17.67 -11.76
N ARG A 198 0.29 16.61 -12.30
CA ARG A 198 1.28 16.69 -13.38
C ARG A 198 0.63 16.61 -14.75
N THR A 199 1.28 17.25 -15.72
CA THR A 199 0.93 17.10 -17.14
C THR A 199 2.00 16.24 -17.82
N TYR A 200 1.55 15.22 -18.52
CA TYR A 200 2.43 14.31 -19.25
C TYR A 200 2.38 14.61 -20.73
N SER A 201 3.53 14.57 -21.37
CA SER A 201 3.62 14.76 -22.81
C SER A 201 4.64 13.82 -23.45
N LEU A 202 4.36 13.41 -24.68
CA LEU A 202 5.28 12.64 -25.50
C LEU A 202 5.55 13.39 -26.79
N ARG A 203 6.81 13.76 -27.05
CA ARG A 203 7.23 14.56 -28.20
C ARG A 203 6.50 15.92 -28.32
N GLY A 204 6.08 16.49 -27.18
CA GLY A 204 5.33 17.75 -27.11
C GLY A 204 3.81 17.61 -27.15
N GLU A 205 3.28 16.44 -27.47
CA GLU A 205 1.84 16.18 -27.48
C GLU A 205 1.37 15.67 -26.10
N PRO A 206 0.25 16.16 -25.57
CA PRO A 206 -0.34 15.65 -24.34
C PRO A 206 -0.61 14.16 -24.45
N CYS A 207 -0.38 13.43 -23.36
CA CYS A 207 -0.71 12.01 -23.30
C CYS A 207 -1.26 11.62 -21.93
N MET A 208 -2.12 10.60 -21.91
CA MET A 208 -2.61 9.97 -20.69
C MET A 208 -1.84 8.66 -20.49
N PRO A 209 -0.96 8.57 -19.49
CA PRO A 209 -0.27 7.33 -19.17
C PRO A 209 -1.17 6.42 -18.32
N GLN A 210 -0.72 5.19 -18.08
CA GLN A 210 -1.19 4.35 -16.99
C GLN A 210 -0.41 4.70 -15.72
N LEU A 211 -1.02 4.59 -14.56
CA LEU A 211 -0.37 4.81 -13.27
C LEU A 211 -0.07 3.45 -12.64
N LEU A 212 1.19 3.21 -12.30
CA LEU A 212 1.62 2.06 -11.52
C LEU A 212 2.03 2.51 -10.13
N LEU A 213 1.15 2.27 -9.18
CA LEU A 213 1.45 2.38 -7.76
C LEU A 213 2.10 1.08 -7.30
N TYR A 214 3.17 1.16 -6.52
CA TYR A 214 3.82 -0.03 -5.99
C TYR A 214 4.28 0.19 -4.56
N PHE A 215 4.29 -0.87 -3.78
CA PHE A 215 4.82 -0.88 -2.43
C PHE A 215 5.77 -2.06 -2.25
N ASP A 216 6.71 -1.87 -1.34
CA ASP A 216 7.68 -2.86 -0.93
C ASP A 216 7.51 -3.05 0.58
N ASN A 217 7.22 -4.28 0.98
CA ASN A 217 7.03 -4.63 2.36
C ASN A 217 5.71 -4.10 2.99
N ASP A 218 4.62 -4.82 2.70
CA ASP A 218 3.35 -4.73 3.42
C ASP A 218 3.22 -5.95 4.38
N PRO A 219 3.97 -5.97 5.50
CA PRO A 219 4.08 -7.17 6.36
C PRO A 219 2.74 -7.56 6.98
N HIS A 220 1.74 -6.69 6.87
CA HIS A 220 0.44 -6.87 7.49
C HIS A 220 -0.69 -6.97 6.47
N HIS A 221 -0.40 -6.95 5.17
CA HIS A 221 -1.37 -6.92 4.07
C HIS A 221 -2.41 -5.80 4.18
N MET A 222 -2.12 -4.76 4.95
CA MET A 222 -3.05 -3.63 5.16
C MET A 222 -3.15 -2.75 3.92
N VAL A 223 -2.05 -2.52 3.22
CA VAL A 223 -2.04 -1.76 1.97
C VAL A 223 -2.88 -2.50 0.93
N SER A 224 -2.62 -3.80 0.74
CA SER A 224 -3.38 -4.66 -0.18
C SER A 224 -4.88 -4.63 0.10
N PHE A 225 -5.26 -4.68 1.37
CA PHE A 225 -6.65 -4.65 1.79
C PHE A 225 -7.34 -3.31 1.52
N ALA A 226 -6.64 -2.18 1.72
CA ALA A 226 -7.18 -0.84 1.56
C ALA A 226 -7.19 -0.35 0.10
N CYS A 227 -6.29 -0.87 -0.75
CA CYS A 227 -6.02 -0.33 -2.07
C CYS A 227 -7.26 -0.20 -2.96
N GLN A 228 -8.09 -1.24 -3.06
CA GLN A 228 -9.25 -1.23 -3.95
C GLN A 228 -10.22 -0.09 -3.57
N GLU A 229 -10.60 -0.01 -2.30
CA GLU A 229 -11.54 1.00 -1.83
C GLU A 229 -11.01 2.43 -2.04
N GLU A 230 -9.73 2.66 -1.81
CA GLU A 230 -9.14 3.98 -1.98
C GLU A 230 -8.99 4.36 -3.47
N ILE A 231 -8.66 3.41 -4.34
CA ILE A 231 -8.62 3.65 -5.78
C ILE A 231 -10.02 4.01 -6.30
N ASP A 232 -11.04 3.28 -5.88
CA ASP A 232 -12.44 3.55 -6.25
C ASP A 232 -12.91 4.92 -5.73
N ARG A 233 -12.61 5.22 -4.47
CA ARG A 233 -12.94 6.49 -3.82
C ARG A 233 -12.40 7.70 -4.56
N PHE A 234 -11.17 7.59 -5.09
CA PHE A 234 -10.52 8.68 -5.81
C PHE A 234 -10.63 8.58 -7.33
N LYS A 235 -11.53 7.74 -7.86
CA LYS A 235 -11.68 7.53 -9.31
C LYS A 235 -11.93 8.84 -10.06
N THR A 236 -12.75 9.73 -9.52
CA THR A 236 -13.03 11.05 -10.13
C THR A 236 -11.80 11.97 -10.20
N VAL A 237 -10.79 11.71 -9.36
CA VAL A 237 -9.54 12.49 -9.35
C VAL A 237 -8.54 11.94 -10.36
N TRP A 238 -8.38 10.62 -10.45
CA TRP A 238 -7.34 10.03 -11.30
C TRP A 238 -7.80 9.70 -12.72
N ALA A 239 -9.04 9.30 -12.95
CA ALA A 239 -9.54 8.88 -14.27
C ALA A 239 -9.39 9.93 -15.37
N PRO A 240 -9.49 11.27 -15.11
CA PRO A 240 -9.20 12.28 -16.13
C PRO A 240 -7.72 12.39 -16.53
N ARG A 241 -6.81 11.72 -15.83
CA ARG A 241 -5.34 11.87 -16.02
C ARG A 241 -4.65 10.58 -16.42
N PHE A 242 -5.21 9.45 -16.07
CA PHE A 242 -4.65 8.13 -16.33
C PHE A 242 -5.70 7.25 -17.00
N THR A 243 -5.26 6.40 -17.93
CA THR A 243 -6.16 5.41 -18.56
C THR A 243 -6.44 4.23 -17.66
N ASN A 244 -5.47 3.84 -16.83
CA ASN A 244 -5.57 2.74 -15.88
C ASN A 244 -4.76 3.06 -14.63
N VAL A 245 -5.17 2.51 -13.50
CA VAL A 245 -4.39 2.47 -12.26
C VAL A 245 -4.14 1.02 -11.87
N TRP A 246 -2.89 0.72 -11.61
CA TRP A 246 -2.41 -0.57 -11.15
C TRP A 246 -1.80 -0.42 -9.77
N VAL A 247 -2.05 -1.38 -8.89
CA VAL A 247 -1.36 -1.49 -7.61
C VAL A 247 -0.59 -2.81 -7.57
N PHE A 248 0.69 -2.75 -7.28
CA PHE A 248 1.60 -3.87 -7.34
C PHE A 248 2.37 -4.05 -6.04
N ASP A 249 2.24 -5.22 -5.46
CA ASP A 249 3.05 -5.67 -4.32
C ASP A 249 4.37 -6.26 -4.83
N LEU A 250 5.48 -5.62 -4.47
CA LEU A 250 6.82 -6.05 -4.87
C LEU A 250 7.30 -7.31 -4.14
N GLU A 251 6.84 -7.53 -2.92
CA GLU A 251 7.28 -8.65 -2.09
C GLU A 251 6.67 -9.96 -2.60
N THR A 252 5.34 -9.96 -2.76
CA THR A 252 4.62 -11.13 -3.28
C THR A 252 4.66 -11.23 -4.81
N SER A 253 5.11 -10.16 -5.47
CA SER A 253 5.09 -10.02 -6.93
C SER A 253 3.69 -10.23 -7.52
N THR A 254 2.67 -9.65 -6.88
CA THR A 254 1.27 -9.75 -7.31
C THR A 254 0.67 -8.40 -7.69
N VAL A 255 -0.21 -8.39 -8.69
CA VAL A 255 -1.08 -7.26 -8.98
C VAL A 255 -2.26 -7.32 -8.00
N VAL A 256 -2.38 -6.32 -7.15
CA VAL A 256 -3.41 -6.24 -6.10
C VAL A 256 -4.67 -5.60 -6.63
N VAL A 257 -4.52 -4.55 -7.46
CA VAL A 257 -5.62 -3.79 -8.06
C VAL A 257 -5.28 -3.48 -9.51
N HIS A 258 -6.30 -3.58 -10.37
CA HIS A 258 -6.29 -3.05 -11.73
C HIS A 258 -7.65 -2.40 -12.01
N GLU A 259 -7.65 -1.09 -12.23
CA GLU A 259 -8.84 -0.31 -12.55
C GLU A 259 -8.65 0.50 -13.83
N GLU A 260 -9.70 0.52 -14.65
CA GLU A 260 -9.79 1.33 -15.88
C GLU A 260 -10.56 2.62 -15.60
N ALA A 261 -10.20 3.69 -16.34
CA ALA A 261 -10.81 5.02 -16.21
C ALA A 261 -12.28 5.06 -16.64
#